data_d26342c0292c717251d2434c7333f339
#
_entry.id   d26342c0292c717251d2434c7333f339
#
_cell.length_a   1.000
_cell.length_b   1.000
_cell.length_c   1.000
_cell.angle_alpha   90.00
_cell.angle_beta   90.00
_cell.angle_gamma   90.00
#
_symmetry.space_group_name_H-M   'P 1'
#
loop_
_entity.id
_entity.type
_entity.pdbx_description
1 polymer ?
#
loop_
_entity_poly.entity_id
_entity_poly.type
_entity_poly.pdbx_seq_one_letter_code
_entity_poly.pdbx_strand_id
1 'polypeptide(L)'
;PPPRTKAPKPADAPAAPAAPTPSSVSFSHLTKAEKRVQEEKRKRIENEQAYDFLLDVRDKDMNRPGDLHYDKRTLYIPPSAWKSFTPFERQFWEMKQNHWDTVLFFQKGKFYELYEEDAIIGHRECDLKLTDRVKMKMVGVPEASFDMFATKLLALGYKVGRVDQCETAVAKGMRDKSRGSGPDIVRRELRHVVTSGTIVDGSVLADELSSYCMSIKEHVRSDGLSEFGICTLDAATAEFRYMTFVDDAVLSQLETLLRSLRIKEVLHEKGVMLPSTLRLIRNTVPTTCQITMLKPDTEFLDDISTRGRLAHLFDTIPEGLA
;
A
#
# COMPACT_ATOMS: atom_id res chain seq x y z
N PRO A 1 -30.97 74.78 -18.59
CA PRO A 1 -30.59 73.48 -18.09
C PRO A 1 -30.52 73.49 -16.56
N PRO A 2 -31.22 72.57 -15.92
CA PRO A 2 -31.23 72.52 -14.45
C PRO A 2 -30.00 71.79 -13.92
N PRO A 3 -29.63 71.99 -12.64
CA PRO A 3 -28.39 71.48 -12.05
C PRO A 3 -28.47 69.98 -11.68
N ARG A 4 -27.35 69.27 -11.88
CA ARG A 4 -27.18 67.87 -11.54
C ARG A 4 -27.23 67.67 -10.01
N THR A 5 -28.18 66.90 -9.52
CA THR A 5 -28.25 66.36 -8.18
C THR A 5 -27.23 65.27 -8.01
N LYS A 6 -26.40 65.33 -7.00
CA LYS A 6 -25.44 64.30 -6.56
C LYS A 6 -26.20 63.09 -5.98
N ALA A 7 -25.86 61.90 -6.45
CA ALA A 7 -26.33 60.62 -5.88
C ALA A 7 -25.77 60.40 -4.45
N PRO A 8 -26.54 59.82 -3.54
CA PRO A 8 -26.06 59.50 -2.19
C PRO A 8 -25.08 58.32 -2.16
N LYS A 9 -24.06 58.41 -1.33
CA LYS A 9 -23.11 57.35 -1.00
C LYS A 9 -23.85 56.15 -0.42
N PRO A 10 -23.49 54.90 -0.78
CA PRO A 10 -24.03 53.72 -0.07
C PRO A 10 -23.49 53.65 1.37
N ALA A 11 -24.39 53.39 2.29
CA ALA A 11 -24.11 53.21 3.71
C ALA A 11 -23.28 51.94 3.93
N ASP A 12 -22.35 52.01 4.86
CA ASP A 12 -21.52 50.91 5.32
C ASP A 12 -22.37 49.74 5.81
N ALA A 13 -22.19 48.54 5.17
CA ALA A 13 -22.68 47.28 5.68
C ALA A 13 -21.82 46.86 6.89
N PRO A 14 -22.39 46.35 7.98
CA PRO A 14 -21.64 45.91 9.15
C PRO A 14 -20.72 44.73 8.76
N ALA A 15 -19.44 44.86 9.13
CA ALA A 15 -18.43 43.82 8.96
C ALA A 15 -18.84 42.56 9.71
N ALA A 16 -18.76 41.41 9.01
CA ALA A 16 -18.94 40.10 9.63
C ALA A 16 -17.91 39.92 10.76
N PRO A 17 -18.28 39.24 11.87
CA PRO A 17 -17.34 39.05 12.99
C PRO A 17 -16.19 38.17 12.54
N ALA A 18 -14.97 38.62 12.70
CA ALA A 18 -13.74 37.90 12.49
C ALA A 18 -13.76 36.61 13.35
N ALA A 19 -13.38 35.49 12.73
CA ALA A 19 -13.17 34.24 13.44
C ALA A 19 -12.18 34.48 14.62
N PRO A 20 -12.43 33.91 15.82
CA PRO A 20 -11.56 34.11 16.95
C PRO A 20 -10.19 33.51 16.66
N THR A 21 -9.18 34.32 16.59
CA THR A 21 -7.78 33.92 16.71
C THR A 21 -7.60 33.16 18.04
N PRO A 22 -6.88 32.04 18.08
CA PRO A 22 -6.63 31.33 19.33
C PRO A 22 -5.83 32.25 20.25
N SER A 23 -6.52 32.85 21.19
CA SER A 23 -5.90 33.65 22.26
C SER A 23 -4.97 32.75 23.06
N SER A 24 -3.71 33.15 23.19
CA SER A 24 -2.73 32.59 24.11
C SER A 24 -3.26 32.68 25.53
N VAL A 25 -3.99 31.68 26.00
CA VAL A 25 -4.46 31.60 27.38
C VAL A 25 -3.24 31.36 28.25
N SER A 26 -2.92 32.32 29.10
CA SER A 26 -1.86 32.25 30.10
C SER A 26 -2.15 31.10 31.07
N PHE A 27 -1.31 30.08 31.06
CA PHE A 27 -1.43 28.81 31.82
C PHE A 27 -1.16 28.96 33.33
N SER A 28 -1.09 30.15 33.88
CA SER A 28 -0.62 30.41 35.27
C SER A 28 -1.61 29.99 36.37
N HIS A 29 -2.90 29.78 36.05
CA HIS A 29 -3.95 29.55 37.05
C HIS A 29 -4.54 28.13 37.09
N LEU A 30 -4.04 27.21 36.26
CA LEU A 30 -4.58 25.85 36.21
C LEU A 30 -3.94 24.95 37.27
N THR A 31 -4.76 24.11 37.90
CA THR A 31 -4.28 23.07 38.81
C THR A 31 -3.44 22.05 38.08
N LYS A 32 -2.62 21.27 38.80
CA LYS A 32 -1.76 20.23 38.22
C LYS A 32 -2.56 19.17 37.43
N ALA A 33 -3.80 18.89 37.87
CA ALA A 33 -4.72 17.94 37.20
C ALA A 33 -5.27 18.55 35.90
N GLU A 34 -5.70 19.79 35.91
CA GLU A 34 -6.20 20.50 34.71
C GLU A 34 -5.12 20.70 33.67
N LYS A 35 -3.87 20.97 34.08
CA LYS A 35 -2.72 21.03 33.17
C LYS A 35 -2.48 19.71 32.48
N ARG A 36 -2.58 18.55 33.18
CA ARG A 36 -2.46 17.21 32.57
C ARG A 36 -3.57 16.95 31.57
N VAL A 37 -4.82 17.22 31.90
CA VAL A 37 -5.97 17.04 31.00
C VAL A 37 -5.85 17.94 29.75
N GLN A 38 -5.38 19.17 29.92
CA GLN A 38 -5.19 20.09 28.80
C GLN A 38 -3.99 19.69 27.92
N GLU A 39 -2.92 19.19 28.52
CA GLU A 39 -1.77 18.65 27.81
C GLU A 39 -2.12 17.35 27.05
N GLU A 40 -2.94 16.49 27.64
CA GLU A 40 -3.49 15.30 26.95
C GLU A 40 -4.41 15.68 25.79
N LYS A 41 -5.31 16.68 25.97
CA LYS A 41 -6.13 17.21 24.88
C LYS A 41 -5.30 17.83 23.77
N ARG A 42 -4.27 18.61 24.09
CA ARG A 42 -3.35 19.20 23.11
C ARG A 42 -2.58 18.12 22.35
N LYS A 43 -2.03 17.13 23.05
CA LYS A 43 -1.36 15.97 22.43
C LYS A 43 -2.30 15.18 21.54
N ARG A 44 -3.58 15.03 21.92
CA ARG A 44 -4.58 14.36 21.11
C ARG A 44 -4.89 15.11 19.81
N ILE A 45 -5.07 16.43 19.87
CA ILE A 45 -5.28 17.28 18.68
C ILE A 45 -4.02 17.29 17.80
N GLU A 46 -2.84 17.38 18.40
CA GLU A 46 -1.55 17.34 17.71
C GLU A 46 -1.33 15.96 17.02
N ASN A 47 -1.81 14.88 17.62
CA ASN A 47 -1.77 13.53 17.06
C ASN A 47 -2.81 13.34 15.94
N GLU A 48 -4.00 13.93 16.04
CA GLU A 48 -5.02 13.89 15.00
C GLU A 48 -4.60 14.65 13.73
N GLN A 49 -3.67 15.59 13.82
CA GLN A 49 -3.12 16.38 12.71
C GLN A 49 -1.68 15.99 12.32
N ALA A 50 -1.19 14.86 12.84
CA ALA A 50 0.23 14.52 12.73
C ALA A 50 0.71 14.29 11.29
N TYR A 51 -0.18 13.88 10.39
CA TYR A 51 0.17 13.47 9.03
C TYR A 51 -0.82 14.04 8.00
N ASP A 52 -0.71 15.34 7.71
CA ASP A 52 -1.56 16.03 6.73
C ASP A 52 -1.59 15.34 5.36
N PHE A 53 -0.50 14.66 4.96
CA PHE A 53 -0.43 13.92 3.69
C PHE A 53 -1.34 12.68 3.65
N LEU A 54 -1.85 12.21 4.79
CA LEU A 54 -2.86 11.13 4.84
C LEU A 54 -4.28 11.65 4.61
N LEU A 55 -4.52 12.96 4.72
CA LEU A 55 -5.81 13.58 4.42
C LEU A 55 -6.05 13.73 2.90
N ASP A 56 -4.97 13.88 2.11
CA ASP A 56 -5.01 13.93 0.64
C ASP A 56 -3.98 12.93 0.09
N VAL A 57 -4.36 11.65 0.15
CA VAL A 57 -3.50 10.56 -0.32
C VAL A 57 -3.20 10.71 -1.80
N ARG A 58 -1.90 10.71 -2.16
CA ARG A 58 -1.41 10.74 -3.53
C ARG A 58 -0.33 9.70 -3.72
N ASP A 59 -0.22 9.19 -4.93
CA ASP A 59 0.89 8.33 -5.28
C ASP A 59 2.20 9.15 -5.48
N LYS A 60 3.29 8.46 -5.74
CA LYS A 60 4.61 9.08 -5.95
C LYS A 60 4.64 10.07 -7.13
N ASP A 61 3.75 9.88 -8.11
CA ASP A 61 3.60 10.72 -9.29
C ASP A 61 2.52 11.81 -9.11
N MET A 62 2.03 12.03 -7.87
CA MET A 62 1.05 13.02 -7.45
C MET A 62 -0.39 12.75 -7.95
N ASN A 63 -0.69 11.57 -8.49
CA ASN A 63 -2.04 11.19 -8.87
C ASN A 63 -2.88 10.85 -7.63
N ARG A 64 -4.20 11.07 -7.71
CA ARG A 64 -5.16 10.75 -6.65
C ARG A 64 -5.83 9.39 -6.87
N PRO A 65 -6.32 8.75 -5.82
CA PRO A 65 -7.19 7.58 -5.97
C PRO A 65 -8.36 7.88 -6.91
N GLY A 66 -8.51 7.05 -7.96
CA GLY A 66 -9.50 7.23 -9.02
C GLY A 66 -8.94 7.77 -10.33
N ASP A 67 -7.76 8.37 -10.34
CA ASP A 67 -7.07 8.76 -11.57
C ASP A 67 -6.61 7.53 -12.36
N LEU A 68 -6.62 7.64 -13.69
CA LEU A 68 -6.24 6.53 -14.60
C LEU A 68 -4.81 6.02 -14.36
N HIS A 69 -3.92 6.91 -13.94
CA HIS A 69 -2.49 6.61 -13.73
C HIS A 69 -2.12 6.40 -12.26
N TYR A 70 -3.10 6.37 -11.35
CA TYR A 70 -2.85 6.19 -9.92
C TYR A 70 -2.22 4.84 -9.62
N ASP A 71 -1.04 4.86 -8.99
CA ASP A 71 -0.35 3.67 -8.49
C ASP A 71 -0.62 3.49 -6.99
N LYS A 72 -1.57 2.59 -6.67
CA LYS A 72 -1.96 2.29 -5.28
C LYS A 72 -0.84 1.76 -4.38
N ARG A 73 0.31 1.34 -4.97
CA ARG A 73 1.45 0.78 -4.24
C ARG A 73 2.31 1.84 -3.58
N THR A 74 2.22 3.09 -4.05
CA THR A 74 3.10 4.16 -3.59
C THR A 74 2.33 5.27 -2.89
N LEU A 75 3.02 5.96 -1.97
CA LEU A 75 2.50 7.11 -1.24
C LEU A 75 3.49 8.28 -1.38
N TYR A 76 2.98 9.44 -1.76
CA TYR A 76 3.77 10.67 -1.72
C TYR A 76 3.83 11.23 -0.30
N ILE A 77 5.03 11.44 0.20
CA ILE A 77 5.29 12.09 1.47
C ILE A 77 6.07 13.39 1.21
N PRO A 78 5.53 14.55 1.56
CA PRO A 78 6.17 15.83 1.28
C PRO A 78 7.51 15.98 2.03
N PRO A 79 8.51 16.67 1.44
CA PRO A 79 9.82 16.87 2.07
C PRO A 79 9.78 17.55 3.45
N SER A 80 8.75 18.36 3.72
CA SER A 80 8.51 18.99 5.02
C SER A 80 8.22 17.97 6.12
N ALA A 81 7.43 16.92 5.82
CA ALA A 81 7.10 15.87 6.77
C ALA A 81 8.34 15.06 7.18
N TRP A 82 9.24 14.77 6.23
CA TRP A 82 10.50 14.05 6.51
C TRP A 82 11.39 14.71 7.55
N LYS A 83 11.33 16.04 7.68
CA LYS A 83 12.11 16.80 8.67
C LYS A 83 11.55 16.65 10.08
N SER A 84 10.26 16.35 10.22
CA SER A 84 9.56 16.23 11.51
C SER A 84 9.57 14.81 12.07
N PHE A 85 9.93 13.81 11.27
CA PHE A 85 9.91 12.41 11.68
C PHE A 85 11.02 12.08 12.67
N THR A 86 10.65 11.35 13.71
CA THR A 86 11.60 10.66 14.57
C THR A 86 12.37 9.60 13.76
N PRO A 87 13.54 9.13 14.23
CA PRO A 87 14.28 8.07 13.52
C PRO A 87 13.44 6.81 13.25
N PHE A 88 12.51 6.44 14.16
CA PHE A 88 11.62 5.32 13.97
C PHE A 88 10.54 5.58 12.90
N GLU A 89 9.86 6.72 12.98
CA GLU A 89 8.87 7.14 11.97
C GLU A 89 9.50 7.20 10.58
N ARG A 90 10.71 7.75 10.48
CA ARG A 90 11.46 7.78 9.22
C ARG A 90 11.67 6.37 8.65
N GLN A 91 12.14 5.41 9.46
CA GLN A 91 12.35 4.03 9.01
C GLN A 91 11.04 3.36 8.57
N PHE A 92 9.93 3.62 9.28
CA PHE A 92 8.61 3.13 8.91
C PHE A 92 8.14 3.74 7.59
N TRP A 93 8.17 5.06 7.46
CA TRP A 93 7.66 5.75 6.27
C TRP A 93 8.55 5.54 5.03
N GLU A 94 9.86 5.31 5.18
CA GLU A 94 10.75 4.92 4.08
C GLU A 94 10.31 3.60 3.43
N MET A 95 9.82 2.65 4.22
CA MET A 95 9.28 1.39 3.69
C MET A 95 7.83 1.57 3.21
N LYS A 96 6.97 2.17 4.04
CA LYS A 96 5.53 2.28 3.77
C LYS A 96 5.22 3.09 2.51
N GLN A 97 5.99 4.12 2.19
CA GLN A 97 5.78 4.93 0.98
C GLN A 97 5.89 4.13 -0.34
N ASN A 98 6.59 3.00 -0.34
CA ASN A 98 6.75 2.13 -1.50
C ASN A 98 5.86 0.86 -1.42
N HIS A 99 5.18 0.67 -0.29
CA HIS A 99 4.32 -0.48 0.00
C HIS A 99 3.01 -0.01 0.64
N TRP A 100 2.41 1.05 0.05
CA TRP A 100 1.21 1.69 0.60
C TRP A 100 0.01 0.73 0.64
N ASP A 101 -0.15 -0.13 -0.36
CA ASP A 101 -1.19 -1.15 -0.45
C ASP A 101 -0.91 -2.44 0.35
N THR A 102 0.16 -2.46 1.14
CA THR A 102 0.63 -3.64 1.88
C THR A 102 0.54 -3.40 3.38
N VAL A 103 -0.09 -4.30 4.12
CA VAL A 103 -0.13 -4.27 5.59
C VAL A 103 1.24 -4.72 6.12
N LEU A 104 1.99 -3.78 6.71
CA LEU A 104 3.34 -4.02 7.20
C LEU A 104 3.34 -4.43 8.68
N PHE A 105 3.83 -5.62 8.96
CA PHE A 105 4.10 -6.12 10.30
C PHE A 105 5.53 -5.77 10.71
N PHE A 106 5.68 -4.76 11.55
CA PHE A 106 6.96 -4.20 11.97
C PHE A 106 7.43 -4.85 13.28
N GLN A 107 8.49 -5.66 13.23
CA GLN A 107 9.01 -6.35 14.42
C GLN A 107 9.57 -5.36 15.44
N LYS A 108 9.17 -5.56 16.69
CA LYS A 108 9.68 -4.85 17.86
C LYS A 108 9.78 -5.77 19.06
N GLY A 109 10.95 -6.32 19.26
CA GLY A 109 11.18 -7.36 20.26
C GLY A 109 10.38 -8.62 19.93
N LYS A 110 9.49 -9.05 20.82
CA LYS A 110 8.62 -10.22 20.65
C LYS A 110 7.24 -9.89 20.08
N PHE A 111 7.07 -8.71 19.48
CA PHE A 111 5.81 -8.26 18.89
C PHE A 111 6.04 -7.79 17.46
N TYR A 112 5.00 -7.92 16.64
CA TYR A 112 4.81 -7.16 15.41
C TYR A 112 3.84 -6.03 15.70
N GLU A 113 4.23 -4.82 15.36
CA GLU A 113 3.40 -3.63 15.49
C GLU A 113 2.95 -3.17 14.09
N LEU A 114 1.66 -2.89 13.92
CA LEU A 114 1.07 -2.28 12.73
C LEU A 114 0.80 -0.81 13.06
N TYR A 115 0.94 0.08 12.06
CA TYR A 115 0.83 1.52 12.30
C TYR A 115 -0.12 2.18 11.30
N GLU A 116 -0.77 3.26 11.73
CA GLU A 116 -1.68 4.11 10.96
C GLU A 116 -2.76 3.31 10.24
N GLU A 117 -2.85 3.36 8.91
CA GLU A 117 -3.86 2.64 8.12
C GLU A 117 -3.77 1.13 8.34
N ASP A 118 -2.56 0.57 8.46
CA ASP A 118 -2.37 -0.85 8.75
C ASP A 118 -2.93 -1.23 10.12
N ALA A 119 -2.80 -0.33 11.11
CA ALA A 119 -3.39 -0.52 12.44
C ALA A 119 -4.93 -0.46 12.39
N ILE A 120 -5.50 0.42 11.58
CA ILE A 120 -6.95 0.51 11.38
C ILE A 120 -7.46 -0.77 10.73
N ILE A 121 -6.77 -1.28 9.71
CA ILE A 121 -7.09 -2.57 9.07
C ILE A 121 -7.00 -3.70 10.09
N GLY A 122 -5.91 -3.78 10.86
CA GLY A 122 -5.73 -4.79 11.90
C GLY A 122 -6.82 -4.76 12.98
N HIS A 123 -7.25 -3.56 13.36
CA HIS A 123 -8.38 -3.40 14.29
C HIS A 123 -9.70 -3.88 13.67
N ARG A 124 -10.01 -3.44 12.47
CA ARG A 124 -11.29 -3.73 11.80
C ARG A 124 -11.43 -5.21 11.42
N GLU A 125 -10.40 -5.78 10.82
CA GLU A 125 -10.46 -7.13 10.25
C GLU A 125 -10.07 -8.22 11.26
N CYS A 126 -9.24 -7.88 12.25
CA CYS A 126 -8.69 -8.86 13.18
C CYS A 126 -9.10 -8.64 14.64
N ASP A 127 -9.98 -7.68 14.93
CA ASP A 127 -10.41 -7.30 16.30
C ASP A 127 -9.24 -6.97 17.25
N LEU A 128 -8.12 -6.47 16.70
CA LEU A 128 -6.96 -6.08 17.48
C LEU A 128 -7.23 -4.76 18.21
N LYS A 129 -6.74 -4.66 19.44
CA LYS A 129 -6.93 -3.44 20.23
C LYS A 129 -6.13 -2.27 19.66
N LEU A 130 -6.84 -1.28 19.13
CA LEU A 130 -6.25 -0.04 18.66
C LEU A 130 -5.77 0.82 19.83
N THR A 131 -4.54 1.31 19.77
CA THR A 131 -3.93 2.20 20.76
C THR A 131 -3.23 3.35 20.05
N ASP A 132 -3.13 4.50 20.72
CA ASP A 132 -2.35 5.64 20.23
C ASP A 132 -0.93 5.55 20.79
N ARG A 133 0.07 5.67 19.91
CA ARG A 133 1.46 5.71 20.30
C ARG A 133 2.14 6.95 19.74
N VAL A 134 2.41 7.90 20.63
CA VAL A 134 2.98 9.21 20.29
C VAL A 134 2.10 9.90 19.26
N LYS A 135 2.42 9.81 17.96
CA LYS A 135 1.68 10.43 16.86
C LYS A 135 1.02 9.42 15.92
N MET A 136 1.13 8.14 16.18
CA MET A 136 0.68 7.07 15.29
C MET A 136 -0.36 6.19 15.98
N LYS A 137 -1.40 5.82 15.26
CA LYS A 137 -2.27 4.69 15.65
C LYS A 137 -1.47 3.40 15.57
N MET A 138 -1.68 2.49 16.51
CA MET A 138 -0.91 1.26 16.59
C MET A 138 -1.76 0.09 17.11
N VAL A 139 -1.54 -1.08 16.54
CA VAL A 139 -1.95 -2.37 17.11
C VAL A 139 -0.73 -3.27 17.26
N GLY A 140 -0.71 -4.10 18.28
CA GLY A 140 0.37 -5.06 18.55
C GLY A 140 -0.08 -6.48 18.41
N VAL A 141 0.73 -7.31 17.75
CA VAL A 141 0.52 -8.74 17.56
C VAL A 141 1.71 -9.49 18.14
N PRO A 142 1.52 -10.48 19.03
CA PRO A 142 2.62 -11.34 19.47
C PRO A 142 3.29 -12.05 18.27
N GLU A 143 4.61 -12.18 18.29
CA GLU A 143 5.37 -12.82 17.20
C GLU A 143 4.85 -14.23 16.88
N ALA A 144 4.50 -15.02 17.91
CA ALA A 144 3.95 -16.36 17.74
C ALA A 144 2.57 -16.41 17.04
N SER A 145 1.86 -15.27 16.97
CA SER A 145 0.53 -15.18 16.34
C SER A 145 0.59 -14.57 14.95
N PHE A 146 1.78 -14.25 14.43
CA PHE A 146 1.95 -13.59 13.13
C PHE A 146 1.25 -14.36 12.01
N ASP A 147 1.53 -15.66 11.87
CA ASP A 147 1.01 -16.50 10.77
C ASP A 147 -0.52 -16.54 10.76
N MET A 148 -1.15 -16.62 11.94
CA MET A 148 -2.61 -16.61 12.06
C MET A 148 -3.22 -15.31 11.53
N PHE A 149 -2.68 -14.14 11.89
CA PHE A 149 -3.19 -12.86 11.43
C PHE A 149 -2.82 -12.58 9.97
N ALA A 150 -1.62 -12.99 9.53
CA ALA A 150 -1.20 -12.91 8.14
C ALA A 150 -2.15 -13.71 7.24
N THR A 151 -2.44 -14.97 7.58
CA THR A 151 -3.39 -15.84 6.87
C THR A 151 -4.77 -15.19 6.77
N LYS A 152 -5.29 -14.64 7.86
CA LYS A 152 -6.59 -13.98 7.88
C LYS A 152 -6.63 -12.77 6.94
N LEU A 153 -5.61 -11.92 6.95
CA LEU A 153 -5.53 -10.75 6.07
C LEU A 153 -5.35 -11.15 4.60
N LEU A 154 -4.52 -12.16 4.31
CA LEU A 154 -4.35 -12.69 2.96
C LEU A 154 -5.67 -13.27 2.40
N ALA A 155 -6.45 -14.00 3.23
CA ALA A 155 -7.76 -14.52 2.84
C ALA A 155 -8.76 -13.39 2.49
N LEU A 156 -8.65 -12.23 3.14
CA LEU A 156 -9.43 -11.04 2.85
C LEU A 156 -8.92 -10.25 1.64
N GLY A 157 -7.80 -10.68 1.01
CA GLY A 157 -7.23 -10.05 -0.18
C GLY A 157 -6.24 -8.92 0.12
N TYR A 158 -5.77 -8.76 1.35
CA TYR A 158 -4.68 -7.82 1.66
C TYR A 158 -3.32 -8.40 1.29
N LYS A 159 -2.37 -7.54 0.94
CA LYS A 159 -0.95 -7.88 0.87
C LYS A 159 -0.36 -7.77 2.27
N VAL A 160 0.49 -8.70 2.65
CA VAL A 160 1.15 -8.72 3.97
C VAL A 160 2.64 -8.63 3.79
N GLY A 161 3.26 -7.64 4.42
CA GLY A 161 4.71 -7.44 4.45
C GLY A 161 5.27 -7.72 5.84
N ARG A 162 6.28 -8.59 5.92
CA ARG A 162 7.00 -8.90 7.16
C ARG A 162 8.29 -8.10 7.22
N VAL A 163 8.41 -7.26 8.25
CA VAL A 163 9.58 -6.40 8.51
C VAL A 163 10.26 -6.85 9.79
N ASP A 164 11.42 -7.48 9.66
CA ASP A 164 12.15 -8.06 10.78
C ASP A 164 13.29 -7.15 11.26
N GLN A 165 13.63 -7.27 12.55
CA GLN A 165 14.83 -6.66 13.11
C GLN A 165 16.08 -7.39 12.63
N CYS A 166 17.02 -6.66 12.00
CA CYS A 166 18.29 -7.19 11.51
C CYS A 166 19.36 -7.26 12.58
N GLU A 167 19.14 -6.63 13.73
CA GLU A 167 20.08 -6.56 14.83
C GLU A 167 19.36 -6.57 16.19
N THR A 168 20.02 -7.12 17.18
CA THR A 168 19.56 -7.04 18.56
C THR A 168 19.91 -5.67 19.17
N ALA A 169 19.24 -5.29 20.28
CA ALA A 169 19.57 -4.07 21.01
C ALA A 169 21.04 -4.04 21.49
N VAL A 170 21.62 -5.23 21.79
CA VAL A 170 23.03 -5.38 22.19
C VAL A 170 23.95 -5.13 21.00
N ALA A 171 23.65 -5.72 19.84
CA ALA A 171 24.43 -5.51 18.60
C ALA A 171 24.38 -4.05 18.15
N LYS A 172 23.21 -3.38 18.30
CA LYS A 172 23.08 -1.93 18.09
C LYS A 172 24.06 -1.16 18.99
N GLY A 173 24.05 -1.44 20.30
CA GLY A 173 24.94 -0.77 21.26
C GLY A 173 26.43 -0.94 20.92
N MET A 174 26.83 -2.10 20.36
CA MET A 174 28.20 -2.35 19.88
C MET A 174 28.50 -1.56 18.62
N ARG A 175 27.56 -1.51 17.66
CA ARG A 175 27.69 -0.70 16.44
C ARG A 175 27.89 0.78 16.74
N ASP A 176 27.06 1.33 17.64
CA ASP A 176 27.09 2.75 18.00
C ASP A 176 28.42 3.14 18.68
N LYS A 177 29.00 2.23 19.45
CA LYS A 177 30.33 2.40 20.05
C LYS A 177 31.48 2.34 19.03
N SER A 178 31.32 1.55 17.96
CA SER A 178 32.41 1.34 16.97
C SER A 178 32.42 2.38 15.84
N ARG A 179 31.30 2.98 15.50
CA ARG A 179 31.13 3.89 14.35
C ARG A 179 30.82 5.36 14.69
N GLY A 180 30.60 5.69 15.96
CA GLY A 180 30.50 7.07 16.44
C GLY A 180 29.27 7.88 15.97
N SER A 181 28.48 7.44 15.03
CA SER A 181 27.26 8.16 14.58
C SER A 181 26.46 7.30 13.60
N GLY A 182 25.57 6.49 14.12
CA GLY A 182 24.53 5.79 13.35
C GLY A 182 23.13 6.21 13.82
N PRO A 183 22.06 5.88 13.08
CA PRO A 183 20.72 6.13 13.55
C PRO A 183 20.49 5.43 14.90
N ASP A 184 19.98 6.19 15.87
CA ASP A 184 19.77 5.72 17.26
C ASP A 184 18.60 4.73 17.42
N ILE A 185 18.36 3.89 16.41
CA ILE A 185 17.33 2.86 16.41
C ILE A 185 17.85 1.52 15.89
N VAL A 186 17.17 0.44 16.29
CA VAL A 186 17.39 -0.89 15.75
C VAL A 186 17.01 -0.91 14.26
N ARG A 187 17.91 -1.43 13.43
CA ARG A 187 17.68 -1.53 11.98
C ARG A 187 16.70 -2.65 11.67
N ARG A 188 15.79 -2.36 10.75
CA ARG A 188 14.77 -3.30 10.25
C ARG A 188 14.79 -3.34 8.74
N GLU A 189 14.44 -4.48 8.20
CA GLU A 189 14.38 -4.70 6.75
C GLU A 189 13.08 -5.44 6.41
N LEU A 190 12.48 -5.08 5.30
CA LEU A 190 11.37 -5.82 4.71
C LEU A 190 11.92 -7.14 4.15
N ARG A 191 11.51 -8.26 4.74
CA ARG A 191 11.98 -9.60 4.34
C ARG A 191 11.28 -10.09 3.10
N HIS A 192 9.97 -10.06 3.11
CA HIS A 192 9.13 -10.45 1.99
C HIS A 192 7.76 -9.81 2.07
N VAL A 193 7.15 -9.69 0.91
CA VAL A 193 5.73 -9.33 0.77
C VAL A 193 5.02 -10.56 0.20
N VAL A 194 3.95 -10.95 0.86
CA VAL A 194 3.11 -12.10 0.46
C VAL A 194 1.75 -11.58 0.00
N THR A 195 1.26 -12.14 -1.08
CA THR A 195 -0.11 -11.92 -1.58
C THR A 195 -0.88 -13.25 -1.57
N SER A 196 -2.20 -13.19 -1.68
CA SER A 196 -3.01 -14.42 -1.75
C SER A 196 -2.72 -15.30 -2.99
N GLY A 197 -2.06 -14.74 -4.00
CA GLY A 197 -1.62 -15.45 -5.21
C GLY A 197 -0.18 -15.98 -5.16
N THR A 198 0.60 -15.58 -4.15
CA THR A 198 2.04 -15.93 -4.03
C THR A 198 2.40 -16.62 -2.71
N ILE A 199 1.42 -17.29 -2.08
CA ILE A 199 1.66 -18.06 -0.85
C ILE A 199 2.44 -19.32 -1.22
N VAL A 200 3.65 -19.45 -0.67
CA VAL A 200 4.52 -20.63 -0.83
C VAL A 200 4.48 -21.53 0.40
N ASP A 201 4.27 -20.93 1.59
CA ASP A 201 4.26 -21.65 2.85
C ASP A 201 2.92 -22.32 3.10
N GLY A 202 2.92 -23.66 3.17
CA GLY A 202 1.74 -24.47 3.41
C GLY A 202 1.03 -24.16 4.74
N SER A 203 1.73 -23.62 5.74
CA SER A 203 1.14 -23.21 7.03
C SER A 203 0.21 -22.00 6.90
N VAL A 204 0.37 -21.21 5.84
CA VAL A 204 -0.39 -19.99 5.56
C VAL A 204 -1.52 -20.25 4.55
N LEU A 205 -1.60 -21.45 3.95
CA LEU A 205 -2.67 -21.80 3.03
C LEU A 205 -4.01 -21.91 3.77
N ALA A 206 -5.01 -21.20 3.26
CA ALA A 206 -6.34 -21.19 3.86
C ALA A 206 -7.16 -22.46 3.51
N ASP A 207 -6.82 -23.13 2.39
CA ASP A 207 -7.45 -24.36 1.93
C ASP A 207 -6.49 -25.21 1.06
N GLU A 208 -6.89 -26.45 0.73
CA GLU A 208 -6.10 -27.40 -0.06
C GLU A 208 -6.25 -27.21 -1.58
N LEU A 209 -7.07 -26.25 -2.03
CA LEU A 209 -7.33 -26.04 -3.45
C LEU A 209 -6.30 -25.08 -4.04
N SER A 210 -5.81 -25.42 -5.24
CA SER A 210 -4.91 -24.57 -6.02
C SER A 210 -5.46 -23.17 -6.21
N SER A 211 -4.60 -22.18 -6.00
CA SER A 211 -4.88 -20.78 -6.23
C SER A 211 -3.81 -20.17 -7.13
N TYR A 212 -4.24 -19.34 -8.06
CA TYR A 212 -3.38 -18.89 -9.15
C TYR A 212 -3.09 -17.40 -9.09
N CYS A 213 -1.82 -17.04 -9.29
CA CYS A 213 -1.40 -15.74 -9.77
C CYS A 213 -1.39 -15.79 -11.31
N MET A 214 -2.06 -14.88 -11.97
CA MET A 214 -2.17 -14.80 -13.43
C MET A 214 -1.49 -13.54 -13.93
N SER A 215 -0.56 -13.71 -14.87
CA SER A 215 -0.04 -12.61 -15.69
C SER A 215 -0.72 -12.64 -17.04
N ILE A 216 -1.20 -11.49 -17.53
CA ILE A 216 -1.91 -11.38 -18.80
C ILE A 216 -1.40 -10.19 -19.62
N LYS A 217 -1.16 -10.43 -20.91
CA LYS A 217 -0.88 -9.41 -21.91
C LYS A 217 -1.90 -9.50 -23.04
N GLU A 218 -2.43 -8.37 -23.45
CA GLU A 218 -3.38 -8.23 -24.54
C GLU A 218 -2.70 -7.57 -25.74
N HIS A 219 -2.89 -8.14 -26.90
CA HIS A 219 -2.50 -7.55 -28.19
C HIS A 219 -3.73 -7.44 -29.09
N VAL A 220 -4.03 -6.23 -29.55
CA VAL A 220 -5.14 -6.02 -30.50
C VAL A 220 -4.60 -6.23 -31.91
N ARG A 221 -5.14 -7.23 -32.60
CA ARG A 221 -4.78 -7.58 -33.96
C ARG A 221 -5.36 -6.58 -34.98
N SER A 222 -4.87 -6.66 -36.21
CA SER A 222 -5.36 -5.83 -37.34
C SER A 222 -6.83 -6.09 -37.71
N ASP A 223 -7.36 -7.27 -37.36
CA ASP A 223 -8.77 -7.65 -37.55
C ASP A 223 -9.69 -7.14 -36.41
N GLY A 224 -9.13 -6.44 -35.44
CA GLY A 224 -9.85 -5.90 -34.28
C GLY A 224 -10.12 -6.89 -33.15
N LEU A 225 -9.69 -8.13 -33.28
CA LEU A 225 -9.78 -9.15 -32.23
C LEU A 225 -8.60 -9.04 -31.26
N SER A 226 -8.84 -9.42 -30.02
CA SER A 226 -7.80 -9.46 -28.98
C SER A 226 -7.11 -10.82 -28.97
N GLU A 227 -5.80 -10.81 -29.01
CA GLU A 227 -4.94 -11.96 -28.78
C GLU A 227 -4.35 -11.85 -27.38
N PHE A 228 -4.45 -12.93 -26.60
CA PHE A 228 -3.98 -12.97 -25.21
C PHE A 228 -2.78 -13.89 -25.06
N GLY A 229 -1.76 -13.40 -24.37
CA GLY A 229 -0.70 -14.19 -23.76
C GLY A 229 -0.92 -14.26 -22.25
N ILE A 230 -1.09 -15.47 -21.73
CA ILE A 230 -1.40 -15.67 -20.31
C ILE A 230 -0.42 -16.66 -19.71
N CYS A 231 0.08 -16.32 -18.53
CA CYS A 231 0.84 -17.22 -17.67
C CYS A 231 0.11 -17.31 -16.32
N THR A 232 -0.15 -18.52 -15.85
CA THR A 232 -0.67 -18.77 -14.51
C THR A 232 0.37 -19.51 -13.68
N LEU A 233 0.52 -19.11 -12.43
CA LEU A 233 1.41 -19.69 -11.43
C LEU A 233 0.60 -20.17 -10.24
N ASP A 234 0.72 -21.45 -9.91
CA ASP A 234 0.42 -21.97 -8.59
C ASP A 234 1.71 -21.93 -7.76
N ALA A 235 1.79 -20.97 -6.83
CA ALA A 235 3.02 -20.73 -6.07
C ALA A 235 3.29 -21.85 -5.04
N ALA A 236 2.26 -22.57 -4.58
CA ALA A 236 2.41 -23.66 -3.62
C ALA A 236 3.07 -24.91 -4.24
N THR A 237 2.76 -25.17 -5.51
CA THR A 237 3.30 -26.33 -6.26
C THR A 237 4.44 -25.94 -7.20
N ALA A 238 4.71 -24.63 -7.36
CA ALA A 238 5.62 -24.06 -8.35
C ALA A 238 5.27 -24.45 -9.82
N GLU A 239 3.98 -24.67 -10.10
CA GLU A 239 3.50 -25.04 -11.43
C GLU A 239 3.18 -23.80 -12.25
N PHE A 240 3.82 -23.69 -13.43
CA PHE A 240 3.53 -22.66 -14.42
C PHE A 240 2.73 -23.24 -15.58
N ARG A 241 1.72 -22.53 -16.04
CA ARG A 241 0.97 -22.85 -17.24
C ARG A 241 0.95 -21.64 -18.17
N TYR A 242 1.32 -21.86 -19.42
CA TYR A 242 1.33 -20.83 -20.45
C TYR A 242 0.26 -21.14 -21.50
N MET A 243 -0.41 -20.10 -21.96
CA MET A 243 -1.40 -20.21 -23.02
C MET A 243 -1.46 -18.94 -23.85
N THR A 244 -1.68 -19.12 -25.15
CA THR A 244 -1.95 -18.04 -26.10
C THR A 244 -3.18 -18.40 -26.90
N PHE A 245 -4.07 -17.45 -27.13
CA PHE A 245 -5.25 -17.62 -27.97
C PHE A 245 -5.76 -16.28 -28.49
N VAL A 246 -6.45 -16.34 -29.64
CA VAL A 246 -7.22 -15.22 -30.15
C VAL A 246 -8.65 -15.39 -29.71
N ASP A 247 -9.22 -14.36 -29.06
CA ASP A 247 -10.59 -14.42 -28.55
C ASP A 247 -11.58 -13.74 -29.48
N ASP A 248 -12.85 -14.02 -29.28
CA ASP A 248 -13.94 -13.35 -29.98
C ASP A 248 -14.19 -11.92 -29.47
N ALA A 249 -15.07 -11.19 -30.14
CA ALA A 249 -15.40 -9.79 -29.78
C ALA A 249 -16.03 -9.62 -28.39
N VAL A 250 -16.56 -10.69 -27.80
CA VAL A 250 -17.18 -10.69 -26.45
C VAL A 250 -16.28 -11.30 -25.38
N LEU A 251 -15.09 -11.75 -25.73
CA LEU A 251 -14.07 -12.31 -24.83
C LEU A 251 -14.51 -13.58 -24.11
N SER A 252 -15.20 -14.47 -24.84
CA SER A 252 -15.80 -15.70 -24.29
C SER A 252 -14.78 -16.69 -23.72
N GLN A 253 -13.63 -16.85 -24.40
CA GLN A 253 -12.58 -17.78 -23.94
C GLN A 253 -11.91 -17.25 -22.68
N LEU A 254 -11.61 -15.95 -22.64
CA LEU A 254 -11.04 -15.31 -21.45
C LEU A 254 -12.01 -15.41 -20.25
N GLU A 255 -13.30 -15.14 -20.45
CA GLU A 255 -14.30 -15.27 -19.40
C GLU A 255 -14.37 -16.71 -18.85
N THR A 256 -14.38 -17.70 -19.76
CA THR A 256 -14.39 -19.12 -19.40
C THR A 256 -13.16 -19.50 -18.58
N LEU A 257 -11.97 -19.04 -18.99
CA LEU A 257 -10.72 -19.25 -18.27
C LEU A 257 -10.78 -18.64 -16.85
N LEU A 258 -11.20 -17.39 -16.74
CA LEU A 258 -11.31 -16.69 -15.46
C LEU A 258 -12.28 -17.39 -14.49
N ARG A 259 -13.36 -17.97 -15.00
CA ARG A 259 -14.33 -18.74 -14.21
C ARG A 259 -13.86 -20.15 -13.84
N SER A 260 -13.00 -20.76 -14.66
CA SER A 260 -12.48 -22.11 -14.44
C SER A 260 -11.34 -22.16 -13.41
N LEU A 261 -10.64 -21.05 -13.21
CA LEU A 261 -9.48 -20.96 -12.33
C LEU A 261 -9.81 -20.12 -11.08
N ARG A 262 -9.23 -20.50 -9.94
CA ARG A 262 -9.31 -19.72 -8.69
C ARG A 262 -8.21 -18.65 -8.69
N ILE A 263 -8.43 -17.60 -9.46
CA ILE A 263 -7.46 -16.51 -9.59
C ILE A 263 -7.52 -15.62 -8.35
N LYS A 264 -6.39 -15.46 -7.67
CA LYS A 264 -6.21 -14.62 -6.49
C LYS A 264 -5.46 -13.32 -6.78
N GLU A 265 -4.67 -13.33 -7.85
CA GLU A 265 -3.94 -12.14 -8.29
C GLU A 265 -3.85 -12.09 -9.81
N VAL A 266 -4.03 -10.89 -10.37
CA VAL A 266 -3.88 -10.61 -11.80
C VAL A 266 -2.81 -9.53 -11.97
N LEU A 267 -1.80 -9.83 -12.76
CA LEU A 267 -0.73 -8.91 -13.14
C LEU A 267 -0.90 -8.53 -14.61
N HIS A 268 -0.85 -7.25 -14.92
CA HIS A 268 -0.91 -6.78 -16.30
C HIS A 268 -0.05 -5.54 -16.53
N GLU A 269 0.34 -5.33 -17.77
CA GLU A 269 1.12 -4.16 -18.19
C GLU A 269 0.27 -2.89 -18.15
N LYS A 270 0.81 -1.80 -17.61
CA LYS A 270 0.15 -0.50 -17.53
C LYS A 270 -0.06 0.09 -18.93
N GLY A 271 -1.29 0.46 -19.24
CA GLY A 271 -1.63 1.19 -20.48
C GLY A 271 -1.83 0.33 -21.73
N VAL A 272 -1.64 -1.00 -21.66
CA VAL A 272 -1.77 -1.90 -22.82
C VAL A 272 -3.15 -2.54 -22.90
N MET A 273 -3.71 -2.93 -21.77
CA MET A 273 -4.97 -3.65 -21.72
C MET A 273 -6.18 -2.74 -22.03
N LEU A 274 -7.11 -3.22 -22.86
CA LEU A 274 -8.33 -2.51 -23.18
C LEU A 274 -9.24 -2.32 -21.95
N PRO A 275 -9.99 -1.21 -21.89
CA PRO A 275 -10.96 -0.98 -20.80
C PRO A 275 -12.07 -2.05 -20.72
N SER A 276 -12.47 -2.63 -21.86
CA SER A 276 -13.43 -3.75 -21.94
C SER A 276 -12.91 -4.99 -21.23
N THR A 277 -11.67 -5.37 -21.52
CA THR A 277 -10.97 -6.52 -20.92
C THR A 277 -10.78 -6.35 -19.42
N LEU A 278 -10.33 -5.16 -18.98
CA LEU A 278 -10.21 -4.83 -17.55
C LEU A 278 -11.55 -4.90 -16.82
N ARG A 279 -12.63 -4.46 -17.48
CA ARG A 279 -13.99 -4.54 -16.91
C ARG A 279 -14.44 -5.99 -16.79
N LEU A 280 -14.21 -6.82 -17.82
CA LEU A 280 -14.51 -8.24 -17.76
C LEU A 280 -13.78 -8.93 -16.61
N ILE A 281 -12.47 -8.72 -16.49
CA ILE A 281 -11.66 -9.30 -15.41
C ILE A 281 -12.25 -8.90 -14.06
N ARG A 282 -12.45 -7.60 -13.81
CA ARG A 282 -13.00 -7.09 -12.53
C ARG A 282 -14.38 -7.65 -12.17
N ASN A 283 -15.21 -7.91 -13.17
CA ASN A 283 -16.56 -8.44 -12.93
C ASN A 283 -16.56 -9.97 -12.75
N THR A 284 -15.55 -10.66 -13.21
CA THR A 284 -15.50 -12.14 -13.21
C THR A 284 -14.70 -12.69 -12.03
N VAL A 285 -13.59 -12.06 -11.68
CA VAL A 285 -12.79 -12.49 -10.52
C VAL A 285 -13.41 -12.06 -9.18
N PRO A 286 -13.13 -12.77 -8.07
CA PRO A 286 -13.60 -12.39 -6.74
C PRO A 286 -13.13 -10.97 -6.35
N THR A 287 -13.89 -10.27 -5.53
CA THR A 287 -13.54 -8.92 -5.04
C THR A 287 -12.25 -8.90 -4.20
N THR A 288 -11.86 -10.04 -3.63
CA THR A 288 -10.60 -10.23 -2.91
C THR A 288 -9.40 -10.44 -3.84
N CYS A 289 -9.63 -10.60 -5.15
CA CYS A 289 -8.55 -10.77 -6.13
C CYS A 289 -7.78 -9.44 -6.28
N GLN A 290 -6.46 -9.53 -6.15
CA GLN A 290 -5.57 -8.40 -6.36
C GLN A 290 -5.36 -8.17 -7.86
N ILE A 291 -5.62 -6.95 -8.35
CA ILE A 291 -5.29 -6.56 -9.73
C ILE A 291 -4.19 -5.51 -9.64
N THR A 292 -3.02 -5.85 -10.17
CA THR A 292 -1.81 -5.03 -10.09
C THR A 292 -1.32 -4.66 -11.48
N MET A 293 -1.21 -3.35 -11.72
CA MET A 293 -0.58 -2.79 -12.92
C MET A 293 0.93 -2.74 -12.73
N LEU A 294 1.67 -3.30 -13.67
CA LEU A 294 3.13 -3.30 -13.69
C LEU A 294 3.65 -2.26 -14.70
N LYS A 295 4.73 -1.57 -14.35
CA LYS A 295 5.34 -0.57 -15.23
C LYS A 295 6.01 -1.27 -16.41
N PRO A 296 5.80 -0.80 -17.66
CA PRO A 296 6.50 -1.32 -18.83
C PRO A 296 8.02 -1.28 -18.65
N ASP A 297 8.70 -2.21 -19.27
CA ASP A 297 10.16 -2.35 -19.37
C ASP A 297 10.92 -2.50 -18.02
N THR A 298 10.32 -2.15 -16.92
CA THR A 298 10.95 -2.22 -15.58
C THR A 298 10.38 -3.33 -14.72
N GLU A 299 9.05 -3.48 -14.68
CA GLU A 299 8.33 -4.49 -13.89
C GLU A 299 7.66 -5.54 -14.80
N PHE A 300 7.15 -5.12 -15.96
CA PHE A 300 6.64 -5.98 -17.01
C PHE A 300 7.63 -5.92 -18.19
N LEU A 301 8.50 -6.90 -18.25
CA LEU A 301 9.61 -6.92 -19.20
C LEU A 301 9.14 -7.25 -20.62
N ASP A 302 9.85 -6.72 -21.60
CA ASP A 302 9.71 -7.14 -23.00
C ASP A 302 10.31 -8.53 -23.25
N ASP A 303 10.16 -9.07 -24.46
CA ASP A 303 10.63 -10.41 -24.83
C ASP A 303 12.18 -10.51 -24.70
N ILE A 304 12.93 -9.54 -25.18
CA ILE A 304 14.39 -9.55 -25.15
C ILE A 304 14.91 -9.52 -23.72
N SER A 305 14.38 -8.63 -22.91
CA SER A 305 14.76 -8.50 -21.49
C SER A 305 14.36 -9.71 -20.67
N THR A 306 13.19 -10.30 -20.97
CA THR A 306 12.71 -11.53 -20.32
C THR A 306 13.64 -12.70 -20.62
N ARG A 307 14.00 -12.94 -21.91
CA ARG A 307 14.94 -13.99 -22.30
C ARG A 307 16.32 -13.80 -21.65
N GLY A 308 16.81 -12.55 -21.60
CA GLY A 308 18.07 -12.23 -20.91
C GLY A 308 18.02 -12.55 -19.42
N ARG A 309 16.89 -12.26 -18.74
CA ARG A 309 16.70 -12.60 -17.32
C ARG A 309 16.60 -14.11 -17.10
N LEU A 310 15.85 -14.82 -17.94
CA LEU A 310 15.73 -16.28 -17.85
C LEU A 310 17.06 -16.97 -18.07
N ALA A 311 17.87 -16.54 -19.04
CA ALA A 311 19.23 -17.05 -19.27
C ALA A 311 20.18 -16.79 -18.09
N HIS A 312 19.89 -15.82 -17.24
CA HIS A 312 20.66 -15.55 -16.02
C HIS A 312 20.22 -16.40 -14.83
N LEU A 313 18.94 -16.83 -14.81
CA LEU A 313 18.35 -17.61 -13.72
C LEU A 313 18.53 -19.12 -13.91
N PHE A 314 18.59 -19.57 -15.16
CA PHE A 314 18.66 -20.99 -15.52
C PHE A 314 19.90 -21.26 -16.37
N ASP A 315 20.67 -22.28 -16.05
CA ASP A 315 21.80 -22.74 -16.88
C ASP A 315 21.34 -23.18 -18.29
N THR A 316 20.14 -23.76 -18.35
CA THR A 316 19.41 -24.05 -19.58
C THR A 316 17.97 -23.59 -19.42
N ILE A 317 17.48 -22.74 -20.35
CA ILE A 317 16.08 -22.31 -20.33
C ILE A 317 15.19 -23.53 -20.50
N PRO A 318 14.20 -23.76 -19.61
CA PRO A 318 13.28 -24.88 -19.74
C PRO A 318 12.54 -24.88 -21.10
N GLU A 319 12.31 -26.07 -21.68
CA GLU A 319 11.78 -26.23 -23.03
C GLU A 319 10.45 -25.50 -23.28
N GLY A 320 9.64 -25.29 -22.28
CA GLY A 320 8.39 -24.52 -22.38
C GLY A 320 8.54 -23.00 -22.32
N LEU A 321 9.77 -22.48 -22.07
CA LEU A 321 10.07 -21.04 -21.95
C LEU A 321 10.99 -20.53 -23.06
N ALA A 322 11.48 -21.41 -23.94
CA ALA A 322 12.44 -21.11 -25.00
C ALA A 322 11.84 -20.38 -26.22
#